data_cf09990e0d4ab36b45596662d051c1e6
#
_entry.id   cf09990e0d4ab36b45596662d051c1e6
#
_cell.length_a   1.000
_cell.length_b   1.000
_cell.length_c   1.000
_cell.angle_alpha   90.00
_cell.angle_beta   90.00
_cell.angle_gamma   90.00
#
_symmetry.space_group_name_H-M   'P 1'
#
loop_
_entity.id
_entity.type
_entity.pdbx_description
1 polymer ?
#
loop_
_entity_poly.entity_id
_entity_poly.type
_entity_poly.pdbx_seq_one_letter_code
_entity_poly.pdbx_strand_id
1 'polypeptide(L)'
;MHIMLTKKNTPSSFKVQTMLRALCLGIVLLHPPLALAEFKGSNPMKESREAASAMLKELGGKLQTAMKDGGPVNALGVCQVEAPAIAQRISNEEKITIRRISHKPRNASMGTPIDWQIKALKHLEESLARGEPPAEIEFVEAVKAGAGSRMELRYARPIVMQAQCTACHGDPEQISPEIKTKLDELYPHDKAVGFKPGELRGAVVVSRFIGFSNN
;
A
#
# COMPACT_ATOMS: atom_id res chain seq x y z
N MET A 1 63.48 79.12 1.48
CA MET A 1 63.49 80.02 0.34
C MET A 1 62.10 79.89 -0.26
N HIS A 2 61.18 80.74 0.13
CA HIS A 2 60.52 81.80 -0.70
C HIS A 2 59.78 81.13 -1.88
N ILE A 3 58.55 81.39 -2.25
CA ILE A 3 57.66 82.51 -2.12
C ILE A 3 56.28 82.12 -2.64
N MET A 4 55.22 82.55 -1.94
CA MET A 4 53.99 83.27 -2.37
C MET A 4 53.02 82.58 -3.35
N LEU A 5 51.80 82.35 -2.87
CA LEU A 5 50.60 83.19 -3.00
C LEU A 5 50.19 83.49 -4.43
N THR A 6 49.01 83.06 -4.82
CA THR A 6 47.99 84.07 -5.15
C THR A 6 46.59 83.37 -5.24
N LYS A 7 45.72 84.05 -4.63
CA LYS A 7 44.28 84.01 -4.54
C LYS A 7 43.65 84.56 -5.80
N LYS A 8 42.56 84.00 -6.33
CA LYS A 8 41.43 84.81 -6.85
C LYS A 8 40.20 83.93 -7.22
N ASN A 9 39.20 84.15 -6.47
CA ASN A 9 37.86 84.66 -6.78
C ASN A 9 36.96 83.76 -7.68
N THR A 10 35.87 83.46 -7.03
CA THR A 10 34.55 83.16 -7.61
C THR A 10 33.98 84.33 -8.40
N PRO A 11 33.02 84.06 -9.31
CA PRO A 11 31.59 84.19 -8.94
C PRO A 11 30.69 83.11 -9.52
N SER A 12 29.74 82.71 -8.71
CA SER A 12 28.32 83.10 -8.74
C SER A 12 27.49 82.60 -9.91
N SER A 13 26.57 81.72 -9.50
CA SER A 13 25.17 81.68 -9.98
C SER A 13 24.88 81.21 -11.41
N PHE A 14 24.24 80.12 -11.56
CA PHE A 14 22.84 80.14 -12.06
C PHE A 14 22.18 78.79 -11.86
N LYS A 15 21.01 78.83 -11.24
CA LYS A 15 20.10 77.76 -11.09
C LYS A 15 19.53 77.33 -12.46
N VAL A 16 19.65 76.07 -12.83
CA VAL A 16 18.69 75.47 -13.74
C VAL A 16 18.27 74.12 -13.14
N GLN A 17 17.15 74.20 -12.56
CA GLN A 17 16.41 73.09 -11.99
C GLN A 17 15.67 72.43 -13.14
N THR A 18 16.24 71.39 -13.75
CA THR A 18 15.55 70.60 -14.72
C THR A 18 15.12 69.28 -14.02
N MET A 19 13.83 69.23 -13.71
CA MET A 19 13.13 68.02 -13.24
C MET A 19 13.24 66.96 -14.33
N LEU A 20 14.05 65.94 -14.08
CA LEU A 20 13.95 64.68 -14.79
C LEU A 20 13.28 63.69 -13.83
N ARG A 21 11.96 63.65 -13.90
CA ARG A 21 11.18 62.55 -13.29
C ARG A 21 11.49 61.28 -14.05
N ALA A 22 12.45 60.53 -13.56
CA ALA A 22 12.65 59.15 -13.98
C ALA A 22 11.47 58.33 -13.49
N LEU A 23 10.60 57.98 -14.42
CA LEU A 23 9.50 57.05 -14.23
C LEU A 23 10.11 55.64 -14.11
N CYS A 24 10.45 55.24 -12.88
CA CYS A 24 10.77 53.84 -12.61
C CYS A 24 9.50 53.03 -12.73
N LEU A 25 9.20 52.52 -13.93
CA LEU A 25 8.25 51.46 -14.11
C LEU A 25 8.81 50.20 -13.40
N GLY A 26 8.37 49.96 -12.18
CA GLY A 26 8.66 48.74 -11.46
C GLY A 26 7.95 47.55 -12.16
N ILE A 27 8.73 46.83 -12.96
CA ILE A 27 8.29 45.50 -13.45
C ILE A 27 8.27 44.59 -12.25
N VAL A 28 7.11 44.46 -11.60
CA VAL A 28 6.83 43.41 -10.64
C VAL A 28 6.78 42.12 -11.46
N LEU A 29 7.91 41.43 -11.54
CA LEU A 29 7.96 40.04 -12.01
C LEU A 29 7.12 39.21 -11.03
N LEU A 30 5.85 38.96 -11.39
CA LEU A 30 5.04 37.95 -10.75
C LEU A 30 5.73 36.60 -10.99
N HIS A 31 6.62 36.22 -10.09
CA HIS A 31 7.10 34.86 -10.04
C HIS A 31 5.93 34.02 -9.50
N PRO A 32 5.44 33.02 -10.24
CA PRO A 32 4.50 32.08 -9.65
C PRO A 32 5.17 31.47 -8.42
N PRO A 33 4.44 31.27 -7.30
CA PRO A 33 5.00 30.60 -6.16
C PRO A 33 5.49 29.25 -6.65
N LEU A 34 6.80 28.96 -6.47
CA LEU A 34 7.31 27.61 -6.59
C LEU A 34 6.48 26.79 -5.62
N ALA A 35 5.53 26.02 -6.15
CA ALA A 35 4.87 24.99 -5.38
C ALA A 35 5.99 24.06 -4.90
N LEU A 36 6.32 24.17 -3.62
CA LEU A 36 7.14 23.18 -2.95
C LEU A 36 6.34 21.87 -3.09
N ALA A 37 6.73 21.06 -4.06
CA ALA A 37 6.26 19.68 -4.13
C ALA A 37 6.66 19.09 -2.77
N GLU A 38 5.68 18.87 -1.90
CA GLU A 38 5.90 18.10 -0.67
C GLU A 38 6.54 16.78 -1.10
N PHE A 39 7.82 16.64 -0.76
CA PHE A 39 8.51 15.37 -0.91
C PHE A 39 7.85 14.42 0.10
N LYS A 40 6.80 13.77 -0.36
CA LYS A 40 6.10 12.73 0.39
C LYS A 40 7.05 11.55 0.51
N GLY A 41 7.87 11.59 1.55
CA GLY A 41 8.80 10.52 1.84
C GLY A 41 8.04 9.19 1.84
N SER A 42 8.45 8.24 1.00
CA SER A 42 7.90 6.89 0.96
C SER A 42 7.96 6.28 2.35
N ASN A 43 6.83 5.80 2.85
CA ASN A 43 6.76 5.01 4.08
C ASN A 43 6.32 3.58 3.72
N PRO A 44 7.29 2.70 3.43
CA PRO A 44 7.01 1.35 2.93
C PRO A 44 6.10 0.52 3.83
N MET A 45 6.19 0.72 5.15
CA MET A 45 5.33 0.04 6.11
C MET A 45 3.88 0.51 6.04
N LYS A 46 3.69 1.84 6.03
CA LYS A 46 2.35 2.42 5.89
C LYS A 46 1.69 1.99 4.59
N GLU A 47 2.43 2.09 3.49
CA GLU A 47 1.96 1.70 2.15
C GLU A 47 1.63 0.20 2.08
N SER A 48 2.41 -0.68 2.73
CA SER A 48 2.11 -2.12 2.80
C SER A 48 0.84 -2.42 3.58
N ARG A 49 0.61 -1.71 4.70
CA ARG A 49 -0.65 -1.79 5.47
C ARG A 49 -1.85 -1.33 4.66
N GLU A 50 -1.70 -0.21 3.96
CA GLU A 50 -2.74 0.36 3.12
C GLU A 50 -3.11 -0.56 1.96
N ALA A 51 -2.13 -1.11 1.25
CA ALA A 51 -2.34 -2.07 0.17
C ALA A 51 -3.06 -3.34 0.65
N ALA A 52 -2.62 -3.93 1.76
CA ALA A 52 -3.25 -5.11 2.34
C ALA A 52 -4.69 -4.81 2.81
N SER A 53 -4.92 -3.64 3.39
CA SER A 53 -6.25 -3.21 3.84
C SER A 53 -7.18 -2.93 2.66
N ALA A 54 -6.68 -2.29 1.60
CA ALA A 54 -7.43 -2.04 0.37
C ALA A 54 -7.88 -3.34 -0.28
N MET A 55 -6.97 -4.33 -0.39
CA MET A 55 -7.29 -5.65 -0.92
C MET A 55 -8.41 -6.34 -0.13
N LEU A 56 -8.33 -6.34 1.20
CA LEU A 56 -9.34 -6.98 2.05
C LEU A 56 -10.68 -6.27 1.98
N LYS A 57 -10.69 -4.94 1.97
CA LYS A 57 -11.90 -4.12 1.90
C LYS A 57 -12.63 -4.32 0.57
N GLU A 58 -11.89 -4.25 -0.54
CA GLU A 58 -12.48 -4.41 -1.88
C GLU A 58 -13.01 -5.81 -2.11
N LEU A 59 -12.21 -6.84 -1.78
CA LEU A 59 -12.65 -8.22 -1.89
C LEU A 59 -13.85 -8.53 -1.00
N GLY A 60 -13.83 -8.05 0.25
CA GLY A 60 -14.94 -8.22 1.19
C GLY A 60 -16.22 -7.56 0.70
N GLY A 61 -16.13 -6.36 0.12
CA GLY A 61 -17.26 -5.66 -0.47
C GLY A 61 -17.87 -6.43 -1.65
N LYS A 62 -17.05 -6.89 -2.59
CA LYS A 62 -17.50 -7.71 -3.72
C LYS A 62 -18.14 -9.02 -3.27
N LEU A 63 -17.54 -9.67 -2.26
CA LEU A 63 -18.08 -10.90 -1.68
C LEU A 63 -19.46 -10.67 -1.04
N GLN A 64 -19.61 -9.59 -0.25
CA GLN A 64 -20.88 -9.25 0.37
C GLN A 64 -21.97 -8.94 -0.67
N THR A 65 -21.63 -8.23 -1.73
CA THR A 65 -22.56 -7.95 -2.83
C THR A 65 -23.00 -9.26 -3.51
N ALA A 66 -22.06 -10.12 -3.88
CA ALA A 66 -22.38 -11.39 -4.51
C ALA A 66 -23.22 -12.33 -3.62
N MET A 67 -22.95 -12.32 -2.30
CA MET A 67 -23.76 -13.05 -1.32
C MET A 67 -25.20 -12.54 -1.24
N LYS A 68 -25.42 -11.23 -1.36
CA LYS A 68 -26.78 -10.64 -1.37
C LYS A 68 -27.52 -10.92 -2.67
N ASP A 69 -26.83 -10.84 -3.81
CA ASP A 69 -27.44 -10.92 -5.14
C ASP A 69 -27.76 -12.36 -5.57
N GLY A 70 -26.99 -13.33 -5.13
CA GLY A 70 -27.17 -14.73 -5.58
C GLY A 70 -26.66 -15.78 -4.60
N GLY A 71 -26.47 -15.40 -3.34
CA GLY A 71 -26.08 -16.33 -2.27
C GLY A 71 -24.66 -16.88 -2.40
N PRO A 72 -24.34 -17.93 -1.61
CA PRO A 72 -22.98 -18.46 -1.52
C PRO A 72 -22.42 -18.99 -2.84
N VAL A 73 -23.24 -19.57 -3.68
CA VAL A 73 -22.81 -20.11 -5.00
C VAL A 73 -22.32 -18.99 -5.91
N ASN A 74 -23.06 -17.87 -5.97
CA ASN A 74 -22.63 -16.69 -6.73
C ASN A 74 -21.33 -16.10 -6.17
N ALA A 75 -21.17 -16.11 -4.87
CA ALA A 75 -19.98 -15.59 -4.19
C ALA A 75 -18.69 -16.39 -4.50
N LEU A 76 -18.79 -17.66 -4.92
CA LEU A 76 -17.62 -18.46 -5.34
C LEU A 76 -16.93 -17.85 -6.57
N GLY A 77 -17.68 -17.23 -7.49
CA GLY A 77 -17.12 -16.52 -8.64
C GLY A 77 -16.21 -15.36 -8.24
N VAL A 78 -16.54 -14.65 -7.17
CA VAL A 78 -15.71 -13.55 -6.64
C VAL A 78 -14.35 -14.10 -6.19
N CYS A 79 -14.31 -15.23 -5.52
CA CYS A 79 -13.06 -15.85 -5.08
C CYS A 79 -12.19 -16.29 -6.26
N GLN A 80 -12.81 -16.75 -7.34
CA GLN A 80 -12.12 -17.28 -8.51
C GLN A 80 -11.57 -16.16 -9.43
N VAL A 81 -12.39 -15.16 -9.71
CA VAL A 81 -12.10 -14.13 -10.73
C VAL A 81 -11.65 -12.82 -10.12
N GLU A 82 -12.45 -12.27 -9.19
CA GLU A 82 -12.20 -10.93 -8.67
C GLU A 82 -10.97 -10.86 -7.75
N ALA A 83 -10.78 -11.87 -6.92
CA ALA A 83 -9.68 -11.84 -5.97
C ALA A 83 -8.27 -11.84 -6.61
N PRO A 84 -7.99 -12.61 -7.68
CA PRO A 84 -6.75 -12.48 -8.44
C PRO A 84 -6.64 -11.13 -9.16
N ALA A 85 -7.73 -10.64 -9.75
CA ALA A 85 -7.75 -9.36 -10.46
C ALA A 85 -7.43 -8.17 -9.53
N ILE A 86 -8.01 -8.15 -8.34
CA ILE A 86 -7.72 -7.13 -7.30
C ILE A 86 -6.24 -7.18 -6.92
N ALA A 87 -5.69 -8.37 -6.64
CA ALA A 87 -4.29 -8.53 -6.30
C ALA A 87 -3.36 -8.04 -7.41
N GLN A 88 -3.65 -8.39 -8.65
CA GLN A 88 -2.85 -7.98 -9.82
C GLN A 88 -2.89 -6.47 -10.03
N ARG A 89 -4.08 -5.85 -9.93
CA ARG A 89 -4.24 -4.41 -10.06
C ARG A 89 -3.41 -3.67 -8.98
N ILE A 90 -3.58 -4.02 -7.72
CA ILE A 90 -2.82 -3.40 -6.61
C ILE A 90 -1.32 -3.62 -6.80
N SER A 91 -0.88 -4.82 -7.21
CA SER A 91 0.53 -5.11 -7.48
C SER A 91 1.10 -4.18 -8.55
N ASN A 92 0.35 -3.93 -9.61
CA ASN A 92 0.79 -3.08 -10.72
C ASN A 92 0.81 -1.59 -10.34
N GLU A 93 -0.21 -1.12 -9.62
CA GLU A 93 -0.35 0.28 -9.20
C GLU A 93 0.73 0.65 -8.17
N GLU A 94 0.94 -0.19 -7.16
CA GLU A 94 1.84 0.07 -6.03
C GLU A 94 3.27 -0.45 -6.25
N LYS A 95 3.55 -1.15 -7.37
CA LYS A 95 4.86 -1.79 -7.66
C LYS A 95 5.31 -2.73 -6.54
N ILE A 96 4.39 -3.54 -6.05
CA ILE A 96 4.60 -4.52 -4.98
C ILE A 96 4.17 -5.91 -5.44
N THR A 97 4.53 -6.92 -4.66
CA THR A 97 3.85 -8.23 -4.74
C THR A 97 2.84 -8.31 -3.61
N ILE A 98 1.56 -8.50 -3.94
CA ILE A 98 0.51 -8.74 -2.97
C ILE A 98 -0.27 -9.98 -3.33
N ARG A 99 -0.56 -10.83 -2.34
CA ARG A 99 -1.33 -12.07 -2.53
C ARG A 99 -1.95 -12.57 -1.22
N ARG A 100 -2.89 -13.49 -1.34
CA ARG A 100 -3.43 -14.23 -0.20
C ARG A 100 -2.78 -15.59 -0.13
N ILE A 101 -2.46 -16.03 1.08
CA ILE A 101 -1.87 -17.35 1.36
C ILE A 101 -2.60 -18.05 2.49
N SER A 102 -2.45 -19.35 2.56
CA SER A 102 -3.00 -20.15 3.66
C SER A 102 -2.28 -21.49 3.79
N HIS A 103 -2.25 -22.08 4.99
CA HIS A 103 -1.86 -23.46 5.20
C HIS A 103 -2.83 -24.44 4.52
N LYS A 104 -4.11 -24.04 4.41
CA LYS A 104 -5.15 -24.77 3.66
C LYS A 104 -5.64 -23.90 2.49
N PRO A 105 -4.90 -23.83 1.37
CA PRO A 105 -5.31 -23.00 0.25
C PRO A 105 -6.51 -23.60 -0.49
N ARG A 106 -7.43 -22.72 -0.94
CA ARG A 106 -8.49 -23.13 -1.89
C ARG A 106 -7.93 -23.30 -3.28
N ASN A 107 -7.20 -22.31 -3.76
CA ASN A 107 -6.44 -22.38 -5.00
C ASN A 107 -4.97 -22.63 -4.66
N ALA A 108 -4.51 -23.87 -4.88
CA ALA A 108 -3.15 -24.27 -4.52
C ALA A 108 -2.07 -23.49 -5.27
N SER A 109 -2.26 -23.21 -6.57
CA SER A 109 -1.28 -22.49 -7.38
C SER A 109 -1.08 -21.04 -6.93
N MET A 110 -2.10 -20.42 -6.36
CA MET A 110 -2.08 -19.01 -5.93
C MET A 110 -1.90 -18.82 -4.43
N GLY A 111 -2.31 -19.81 -3.63
CA GLY A 111 -2.43 -19.67 -2.17
C GLY A 111 -1.40 -20.45 -1.36
N THR A 112 -0.57 -21.30 -1.98
CA THR A 112 0.47 -22.05 -1.27
C THR A 112 1.56 -21.10 -0.80
N PRO A 113 1.90 -21.10 0.52
CA PRO A 113 2.93 -20.22 1.05
C PRO A 113 4.33 -20.73 0.75
N ILE A 114 5.29 -19.82 0.62
CA ILE A 114 6.73 -20.07 0.59
C ILE A 114 7.33 -19.86 2.00
N ASP A 115 8.60 -20.20 2.21
CA ASP A 115 9.25 -20.26 3.52
C ASP A 115 8.95 -19.10 4.48
N TRP A 116 9.21 -17.86 4.06
CA TRP A 116 8.95 -16.70 4.93
C TRP A 116 7.46 -16.51 5.21
N GLN A 117 6.60 -16.93 4.28
CA GLN A 117 5.15 -16.83 4.41
C GLN A 117 4.61 -17.89 5.37
N ILE A 118 5.26 -19.08 5.43
CA ILE A 118 4.97 -20.09 6.44
C ILE A 118 5.31 -19.56 7.84
N LYS A 119 6.48 -18.90 7.98
CA LYS A 119 6.88 -18.23 9.23
C LYS A 119 5.88 -17.14 9.62
N ALA A 120 5.42 -16.34 8.64
CA ALA A 120 4.42 -15.31 8.88
C ALA A 120 3.09 -15.90 9.34
N LEU A 121 2.56 -16.93 8.67
CA LEU A 121 1.32 -17.61 9.05
C LEU A 121 1.39 -18.17 10.48
N LYS A 122 2.50 -18.80 10.84
CA LYS A 122 2.73 -19.31 12.19
C LYS A 122 2.68 -18.19 13.24
N HIS A 123 3.37 -17.08 12.99
CA HIS A 123 3.34 -15.92 13.87
C HIS A 123 1.92 -15.38 14.08
N LEU A 124 1.17 -15.20 12.98
CA LEU A 124 -0.21 -14.71 13.02
C LEU A 124 -1.14 -15.65 13.80
N GLU A 125 -0.98 -16.97 13.61
CA GLU A 125 -1.75 -17.99 14.31
C GLU A 125 -1.46 -17.99 15.82
N GLU A 126 -0.19 -17.92 16.20
CA GLU A 126 0.24 -17.83 17.60
C GLU A 126 -0.27 -16.55 18.28
N SER A 127 -0.26 -15.40 17.58
CA SER A 127 -0.80 -14.15 18.09
C SER A 127 -2.32 -14.22 18.33
N LEU A 128 -3.06 -14.79 17.38
CA LEU A 128 -4.49 -15.06 17.55
C LEU A 128 -4.77 -15.98 18.74
N ALA A 129 -3.97 -17.03 18.89
CA ALA A 129 -4.10 -17.98 20.01
C ALA A 129 -3.83 -17.33 21.38
N ARG A 130 -3.00 -16.28 21.43
CA ARG A 130 -2.82 -15.46 22.65
C ARG A 130 -3.96 -14.45 22.90
N GLY A 131 -4.95 -14.39 21.99
CA GLY A 131 -6.09 -13.46 22.12
C GLY A 131 -5.79 -12.03 21.68
N GLU A 132 -4.73 -11.80 20.93
CA GLU A 132 -4.43 -10.48 20.38
C GLU A 132 -5.53 -10.06 19.38
N PRO A 133 -5.93 -8.77 19.37
CA PRO A 133 -6.93 -8.29 18.43
C PRO A 133 -6.46 -8.46 16.98
N PRO A 134 -7.23 -9.10 16.08
CA PRO A 134 -6.81 -9.36 14.71
C PRO A 134 -6.38 -8.13 13.91
N ALA A 135 -6.93 -6.96 14.25
CA ALA A 135 -6.60 -5.71 13.60
C ALA A 135 -5.19 -5.20 13.92
N GLU A 136 -4.63 -5.65 15.05
CA GLU A 136 -3.32 -5.23 15.57
C GLU A 136 -2.22 -6.23 15.23
N ILE A 137 -2.59 -7.45 14.80
CA ILE A 137 -1.64 -8.51 14.48
C ILE A 137 -1.01 -8.24 13.11
N GLU A 138 0.30 -8.15 13.08
CA GLU A 138 1.10 -7.99 11.87
C GLU A 138 2.39 -8.80 11.95
N PHE A 139 2.84 -9.35 10.83
CA PHE A 139 4.19 -9.86 10.68
C PHE A 139 4.98 -8.92 9.80
N VAL A 140 6.18 -8.56 10.24
CA VAL A 140 7.08 -7.66 9.51
C VAL A 140 8.50 -8.20 9.55
N GLU A 141 9.14 -8.27 8.40
CA GLU A 141 10.53 -8.66 8.27
C GLU A 141 11.19 -7.83 7.16
N ALA A 142 12.41 -7.37 7.39
CA ALA A 142 13.23 -6.74 6.37
C ALA A 142 14.48 -7.60 6.14
N VAL A 143 14.68 -8.02 4.90
CA VAL A 143 15.81 -8.91 4.52
C VAL A 143 16.60 -8.34 3.37
N LYS A 144 17.88 -8.72 3.28
CA LYS A 144 18.69 -8.40 2.09
C LYS A 144 18.17 -9.17 0.87
N ALA A 145 17.97 -8.48 -0.23
CA ALA A 145 17.49 -9.05 -1.49
C ALA A 145 18.66 -9.18 -2.49
N GLY A 146 19.26 -10.36 -2.57
CA GLY A 146 20.36 -10.63 -3.48
C GLY A 146 21.71 -10.03 -3.04
N ALA A 147 22.64 -9.90 -3.98
CA ALA A 147 24.03 -9.46 -3.76
C ALA A 147 24.17 -7.93 -3.86
N GLY A 148 23.41 -7.17 -3.10
CA GLY A 148 23.48 -5.71 -3.16
C GLY A 148 22.97 -5.04 -1.88
N SER A 149 22.81 -3.71 -1.93
CA SER A 149 22.24 -2.93 -0.83
C SER A 149 20.70 -2.93 -0.80
N ARG A 150 20.05 -3.61 -1.76
CA ARG A 150 18.59 -3.71 -1.80
C ARG A 150 18.07 -4.50 -0.62
N MET A 151 17.06 -3.95 0.03
CA MET A 151 16.31 -4.64 1.07
C MET A 151 14.91 -4.99 0.54
N GLU A 152 14.36 -6.10 0.99
CA GLU A 152 12.97 -6.48 0.78
C GLU A 152 12.23 -6.35 2.11
N LEU A 153 11.18 -5.54 2.13
CA LEU A 153 10.22 -5.48 3.22
C LEU A 153 9.15 -6.53 2.96
N ARG A 154 8.93 -7.40 3.93
CA ARG A 154 7.91 -8.44 3.96
C ARG A 154 6.91 -8.12 5.04
N TYR A 155 5.66 -8.09 4.67
CA TYR A 155 4.54 -7.76 5.53
C TYR A 155 3.45 -8.81 5.40
N ALA A 156 2.80 -9.18 6.51
CA ALA A 156 1.60 -10.00 6.50
C ALA A 156 0.61 -9.55 7.57
N ARG A 157 -0.68 -9.68 7.26
CA ARG A 157 -1.76 -9.51 8.22
C ARG A 157 -2.77 -10.64 8.10
N PRO A 158 -3.45 -11.01 9.21
CA PRO A 158 -4.34 -12.15 9.24
C PRO A 158 -5.63 -11.92 8.44
N ILE A 159 -6.12 -13.00 7.86
CA ILE A 159 -7.52 -13.16 7.44
C ILE A 159 -8.16 -14.10 8.45
N VAL A 160 -9.06 -13.58 9.28
CA VAL A 160 -9.71 -14.34 10.32
C VAL A 160 -11.10 -14.79 9.85
N MET A 161 -11.44 -16.02 10.16
CA MET A 161 -12.75 -16.59 9.86
C MET A 161 -13.87 -15.84 10.58
N GLN A 162 -14.84 -15.38 9.80
CA GLN A 162 -16.10 -14.83 10.31
C GLN A 162 -17.19 -15.90 10.25
N ALA A 163 -18.29 -15.73 11.01
CA ALA A 163 -19.37 -16.71 11.00
C ALA A 163 -19.93 -16.97 9.59
N GLN A 164 -20.12 -15.92 8.78
CA GLN A 164 -20.61 -16.08 7.40
C GLN A 164 -19.64 -16.82 6.47
N CYS A 165 -18.35 -16.90 6.80
CA CYS A 165 -17.37 -17.59 5.98
C CYS A 165 -17.51 -19.12 6.05
N THR A 166 -18.17 -19.63 7.11
CA THR A 166 -18.35 -21.06 7.32
C THR A 166 -19.25 -21.70 6.26
N ALA A 167 -20.09 -20.95 5.58
CA ALA A 167 -20.89 -21.45 4.46
C ALA A 167 -20.06 -22.14 3.36
N CYS A 168 -18.79 -21.71 3.18
CA CYS A 168 -17.89 -22.26 2.16
C CYS A 168 -16.57 -22.80 2.75
N HIS A 169 -16.26 -22.48 4.00
CA HIS A 169 -14.98 -22.82 4.64
C HIS A 169 -15.15 -23.58 5.95
N GLY A 170 -16.38 -23.77 6.41
CA GLY A 170 -16.71 -24.47 7.66
C GLY A 170 -16.56 -25.97 7.58
N ASP A 171 -17.28 -26.64 8.49
CA ASP A 171 -17.35 -28.10 8.53
C ASP A 171 -17.84 -28.64 7.18
N PRO A 172 -17.09 -29.56 6.54
CA PRO A 172 -17.49 -30.16 5.27
C PRO A 172 -18.88 -30.80 5.29
N GLU A 173 -19.33 -31.33 6.44
CA GLU A 173 -20.65 -31.97 6.58
C GLU A 173 -21.78 -30.93 6.56
N GLN A 174 -21.50 -29.68 6.93
CA GLN A 174 -22.47 -28.57 7.00
C GLN A 174 -22.48 -27.68 5.74
N ILE A 175 -21.53 -27.84 4.84
CA ILE A 175 -21.53 -27.14 3.56
C ILE A 175 -22.60 -27.76 2.65
N SER A 176 -23.47 -26.94 2.06
CA SER A 176 -24.55 -27.46 1.22
C SER A 176 -24.02 -28.21 0.00
N PRO A 177 -24.77 -29.26 -0.47
CA PRO A 177 -24.36 -30.04 -1.64
C PRO A 177 -24.09 -29.22 -2.88
N GLU A 178 -24.87 -28.16 -3.12
CA GLU A 178 -24.71 -27.26 -4.25
C GLU A 178 -23.36 -26.52 -4.20
N ILE A 179 -22.98 -26.02 -3.01
CA ILE A 179 -21.69 -25.36 -2.80
C ILE A 179 -20.54 -26.37 -2.98
N LYS A 180 -20.66 -27.58 -2.45
CA LYS A 180 -19.66 -28.64 -2.62
C LYS A 180 -19.42 -28.93 -4.09
N THR A 181 -20.48 -29.19 -4.83
CA THR A 181 -20.40 -29.47 -6.27
C THR A 181 -19.65 -28.34 -7.00
N LYS A 182 -20.01 -27.09 -6.69
CA LYS A 182 -19.35 -25.94 -7.32
C LYS A 182 -17.90 -25.74 -6.89
N LEU A 183 -17.56 -26.06 -5.65
CA LEU A 183 -16.18 -26.04 -5.16
C LEU A 183 -15.34 -27.12 -5.85
N ASP A 184 -15.85 -28.32 -6.02
CA ASP A 184 -15.17 -29.43 -6.69
C ASP A 184 -14.90 -29.11 -8.18
N GLU A 185 -15.86 -28.47 -8.86
CA GLU A 185 -15.67 -27.96 -10.23
C GLU A 185 -14.57 -26.91 -10.35
N LEU A 186 -14.58 -25.92 -9.44
CA LEU A 186 -13.69 -24.77 -9.51
C LEU A 186 -12.32 -25.01 -8.90
N TYR A 187 -12.25 -25.89 -7.89
CA TYR A 187 -11.07 -26.11 -7.06
C TYR A 187 -10.88 -27.59 -6.72
N PRO A 188 -10.51 -28.44 -7.67
CA PRO A 188 -10.41 -29.90 -7.46
C PRO A 188 -9.39 -30.31 -6.39
N HIS A 189 -8.56 -29.39 -5.94
CA HIS A 189 -7.57 -29.58 -4.88
C HIS A 189 -7.81 -28.66 -3.67
N ASP A 190 -9.07 -28.27 -3.45
CA ASP A 190 -9.45 -27.41 -2.31
C ASP A 190 -9.10 -28.05 -0.96
N LYS A 191 -8.37 -27.31 -0.13
CA LYS A 191 -8.07 -27.67 1.26
C LYS A 191 -8.72 -26.72 2.26
N ALA A 192 -9.46 -25.73 1.79
CA ALA A 192 -9.94 -24.61 2.58
C ALA A 192 -11.30 -24.88 3.25
N VAL A 193 -11.40 -26.01 3.94
CA VAL A 193 -12.58 -26.43 4.71
C VAL A 193 -12.19 -26.81 6.15
N GLY A 194 -13.19 -26.98 7.01
CA GLY A 194 -13.00 -27.36 8.41
C GLY A 194 -12.47 -26.22 9.29
N PHE A 195 -12.77 -24.97 8.95
CA PHE A 195 -12.45 -23.83 9.78
C PHE A 195 -13.60 -23.42 10.68
N LYS A 196 -13.26 -22.91 11.88
CA LYS A 196 -14.21 -22.34 12.84
C LYS A 196 -14.08 -20.80 12.84
N PRO A 197 -15.15 -20.07 13.21
CA PRO A 197 -15.06 -18.63 13.45
C PRO A 197 -13.95 -18.30 14.47
N GLY A 198 -13.19 -17.25 14.18
CA GLY A 198 -12.02 -16.84 14.97
C GLY A 198 -10.70 -17.46 14.55
N GLU A 199 -10.69 -18.57 13.83
CA GLU A 199 -9.45 -19.21 13.36
C GLU A 199 -8.79 -18.41 12.22
N LEU A 200 -7.47 -18.59 12.09
CA LEU A 200 -6.71 -18.05 10.98
C LEU A 200 -7.08 -18.76 9.67
N ARG A 201 -7.83 -18.08 8.79
CA ARG A 201 -8.13 -18.57 7.44
C ARG A 201 -6.90 -18.51 6.53
N GLY A 202 -6.04 -17.56 6.77
CA GLY A 202 -4.85 -17.28 5.99
C GLY A 202 -4.34 -15.85 6.23
N ALA A 203 -3.56 -15.33 5.30
CA ALA A 203 -3.03 -13.99 5.38
C ALA A 203 -3.05 -13.27 4.04
N VAL A 204 -3.15 -11.94 4.06
CA VAL A 204 -2.65 -11.09 2.97
C VAL A 204 -1.19 -10.83 3.24
N VAL A 205 -0.36 -11.11 2.25
CA VAL A 205 1.07 -10.84 2.29
C VAL A 205 1.45 -9.81 1.23
N VAL A 206 2.37 -8.93 1.61
CA VAL A 206 2.96 -7.92 0.75
C VAL A 206 4.47 -8.06 0.80
N SER A 207 5.13 -8.03 -0.35
CA SER A 207 6.57 -7.81 -0.40
C SER A 207 6.91 -6.68 -1.37
N ARG A 208 7.89 -5.86 -0.97
CA ARG A 208 8.36 -4.73 -1.75
C ARG A 208 9.84 -4.48 -1.52
N PHE A 209 10.51 -4.03 -2.57
CA PHE A 209 11.88 -3.59 -2.41
C PHE A 209 11.92 -2.20 -1.79
N ILE A 210 12.82 -2.06 -0.82
CA ILE A 210 13.14 -0.79 -0.15
C ILE A 210 14.65 -0.57 -0.22
N GLY A 211 15.08 0.67 -0.31
CA GLY A 211 16.49 1.02 -0.38
C GLY A 211 16.79 2.00 -1.51
N PHE A 212 17.93 2.61 -1.44
CA PHE A 212 18.33 3.68 -2.34
C PHE A 212 18.44 3.15 -3.78
N SER A 213 17.63 3.69 -4.68
CA SER A 213 17.95 3.72 -6.08
C SER A 213 19.11 4.69 -6.23
N ASN A 214 20.35 4.19 -6.28
CA ASN A 214 21.44 4.98 -6.83
C ASN A 214 21.15 5.11 -8.33
N ASN A 215 20.52 6.22 -8.72
CA ASN A 215 20.57 6.70 -10.10
C ASN A 215 21.96 7.26 -10.38
#